data_560626b4d3cb9f02fb91d43a24142c32
#
_entry.id   560626b4d3cb9f02fb91d43a24142c32
#
_cell.length_a   1.000
_cell.length_b   1.000
_cell.length_c   1.000
_cell.angle_alpha   90.00
_cell.angle_beta   90.00
_cell.angle_gamma   90.00
#
_symmetry.space_group_name_H-M   'P 1'
#
loop_
_entity.id
_entity.type
_entity.pdbx_description
1 polymer ?
#
loop_
_entity_poly.entity_id
_entity_poly.type
_entity_poly.pdbx_seq_one_letter_code
_entity_poly.pdbx_strand_id
1 'polypeptide(L)'
;LDYLVSLEGTMPAGPGRQALTIGLRYVPDRYLLPTHSFSRYLASLDGNAWHSIEALGADMLGDLDSELLPRWLQVRVGAGAEYRVTLEQKQPDWENRVMMVRIPID
;
A
#
# COMPACT_ATOMS: atom_id res chain seq x y z
N LEU A 1 10.58 -14.52 13.13
CA LEU A 1 9.77 -15.09 12.05
C LEU A 1 9.20 -13.98 11.19
N ASP A 2 9.46 -14.03 9.88
CA ASP A 2 8.85 -13.10 8.93
C ASP A 2 7.61 -13.73 8.32
N TYR A 3 6.58 -12.93 8.15
CA TYR A 3 5.38 -13.32 7.41
C TYR A 3 4.83 -12.11 6.66
N LEU A 4 4.02 -12.37 5.65
CA LEU A 4 3.46 -11.35 4.78
C LEU A 4 1.99 -11.12 5.12
N VAL A 5 1.63 -9.86 5.31
CA VAL A 5 0.23 -9.42 5.45
C VAL A 5 -0.17 -8.72 4.16
N SER A 6 -1.34 -9.07 3.64
CA SER A 6 -1.89 -8.45 2.43
C SER A 6 -3.28 -7.92 2.72
N LEU A 7 -3.53 -6.68 2.33
CA LEU A 7 -4.83 -6.03 2.44
C LEU A 7 -5.18 -5.40 1.09
N GLU A 8 -6.45 -5.42 0.76
CA GLU A 8 -6.95 -4.78 -0.45
C GLU A 8 -8.15 -3.91 -0.12
N GLY A 9 -8.30 -2.84 -0.88
CA GLY A 9 -9.43 -1.94 -0.75
C GLY A 9 -9.63 -1.15 -2.02
N THR A 10 -10.64 -0.30 -2.00
CA THR A 10 -10.96 0.55 -3.15
C THR A 10 -11.22 1.97 -2.68
N MET A 11 -10.93 2.92 -3.56
CA MET A 11 -11.38 4.30 -3.43
C MET A 11 -12.39 4.53 -4.55
N PRO A 12 -13.64 4.90 -4.23
CA PRO A 12 -14.67 5.05 -5.26
C PRO A 12 -14.40 6.19 -6.21
N ALA A 13 -15.00 6.12 -7.40
CA ALA A 13 -14.95 7.20 -8.35
C ALA A 13 -15.59 8.45 -7.77
N GLY A 14 -15.07 9.61 -8.13
CA GLY A 14 -15.61 10.89 -7.75
C GLY A 14 -15.54 11.85 -8.93
N PRO A 15 -15.92 13.14 -8.74
CA PRO A 15 -15.85 14.13 -9.80
C PRO A 15 -14.43 14.25 -10.35
N GLY A 16 -14.27 14.00 -11.66
CA GLY A 16 -12.98 14.07 -12.32
C GLY A 16 -11.99 12.97 -11.94
N ARG A 17 -12.48 11.89 -11.30
CA ARG A 17 -11.62 10.81 -10.83
C ARG A 17 -12.30 9.46 -11.02
N GLN A 18 -11.57 8.50 -11.58
CA GLN A 18 -12.05 7.12 -11.66
C GLN A 18 -11.82 6.38 -10.35
N ALA A 19 -12.51 5.26 -10.17
CA ALA A 19 -12.29 4.38 -9.04
C ALA A 19 -10.87 3.83 -9.05
N LEU A 20 -10.28 3.69 -7.87
CA LEU A 20 -8.94 3.15 -7.69
C LEU A 20 -8.99 1.86 -6.88
N THR A 21 -8.12 0.91 -7.24
CA THR A 21 -7.87 -0.27 -6.42
C THR A 21 -6.56 -0.06 -5.66
N ILE A 22 -6.58 -0.39 -4.38
CA ILE A 22 -5.43 -0.19 -3.51
C ILE A 22 -5.03 -1.54 -2.92
N GLY A 23 -3.76 -1.88 -3.08
CA GLY A 23 -3.18 -3.07 -2.47
C GLY A 23 -2.09 -2.66 -1.50
N LEU A 24 -2.07 -3.30 -0.33
CA LEU A 24 -1.04 -3.13 0.66
C LEU A 24 -0.50 -4.50 1.02
N ARG A 25 0.82 -4.65 0.92
CA ARG A 25 1.51 -5.85 1.42
C ARG A 25 2.66 -5.40 2.31
N TYR A 26 2.82 -6.06 3.45
CA TYR A 26 3.92 -5.70 4.33
C TYR A 26 4.36 -6.88 5.18
N VAL A 27 5.61 -6.82 5.61
CA VAL A 27 6.19 -7.74 6.59
C VAL A 27 6.25 -6.99 7.91
N PRO A 28 5.42 -7.35 8.89
CA PRO A 28 5.38 -6.61 10.15
C PRO A 28 6.65 -6.82 10.96
N ASP A 29 7.00 -5.80 11.72
CA ASP A 29 8.01 -5.89 12.77
C ASP A 29 7.32 -5.96 14.12
N ARG A 30 6.62 -4.90 14.51
CA ARG A 30 5.93 -4.82 15.81
C ARG A 30 4.44 -4.53 15.70
N TYR A 31 4.02 -3.84 14.65
CA TYR A 31 2.67 -3.31 14.55
C TYR A 31 1.91 -3.97 13.41
N LEU A 32 0.65 -4.24 13.66
CA LEU A 32 -0.29 -4.76 12.67
C LEU A 32 -1.37 -3.73 12.40
N LEU A 33 -1.80 -3.65 11.15
CA LEU A 33 -2.89 -2.79 10.74
C LEU A 33 -4.18 -3.61 10.66
N PRO A 34 -5.15 -3.38 11.54
CA PRO A 34 -6.43 -4.07 11.44
C PRO A 34 -7.16 -3.71 10.14
N THR A 35 -7.94 -4.64 9.62
CA THR A 35 -8.66 -4.45 8.37
C THR A 35 -9.55 -3.20 8.39
N HIS A 36 -10.27 -2.99 9.50
CA HIS A 36 -11.15 -1.82 9.62
C HIS A 36 -10.37 -0.50 9.65
N SER A 37 -9.15 -0.51 10.21
CA SER A 37 -8.28 0.67 10.22
C SER A 37 -7.82 1.02 8.80
N PHE A 38 -7.54 0.01 7.99
CA PHE A 38 -7.17 0.23 6.60
C PHE A 38 -8.34 0.85 5.81
N SER A 39 -9.54 0.32 5.99
CA SER A 39 -10.74 0.86 5.35
C SER A 39 -10.98 2.32 5.76
N ARG A 40 -10.82 2.64 7.04
CA ARG A 40 -10.96 4.02 7.52
C ARG A 40 -9.89 4.94 6.96
N TYR A 41 -8.66 4.43 6.85
CA TYR A 41 -7.57 5.19 6.26
C TYR A 41 -7.88 5.54 4.81
N LEU A 42 -8.33 4.58 4.00
CA LEU A 42 -8.72 4.85 2.62
C LEU A 42 -9.86 5.86 2.53
N ALA A 43 -10.85 5.75 3.41
CA ALA A 43 -11.95 6.71 3.45
C ALA A 43 -11.46 8.12 3.80
N SER A 44 -10.43 8.23 4.66
CA SER A 44 -9.86 9.54 5.03
C SER A 44 -9.13 10.21 3.86
N LEU A 45 -8.66 9.43 2.90
CA LEU A 45 -7.99 9.95 1.71
C LEU A 45 -8.98 10.37 0.63
N ASP A 46 -10.21 9.89 0.70
CA ASP A 46 -11.26 10.22 -0.27
C ASP A 46 -11.58 11.71 -0.21
N GLY A 47 -11.69 12.33 -1.36
CA GLY A 47 -11.93 13.77 -1.46
C GLY A 47 -10.66 14.62 -1.50
N ASN A 48 -9.51 14.09 -1.15
CA ASN A 48 -8.24 14.80 -1.34
C ASN A 48 -7.85 14.77 -2.82
N ALA A 49 -7.02 15.74 -3.22
CA ALA A 49 -6.56 15.83 -4.60
C ALA A 49 -5.09 15.45 -4.67
N TRP A 50 -4.75 14.63 -5.65
CA TRP A 50 -3.36 14.32 -5.99
C TRP A 50 -3.13 14.61 -7.46
N HIS A 51 -1.91 15.02 -7.80
CA HIS A 51 -1.53 15.26 -9.19
C HIS A 51 -1.54 13.99 -10.01
N SER A 52 -1.32 12.84 -9.38
CA SER A 52 -1.20 11.56 -10.05
C SER A 52 -1.41 10.43 -9.05
N ILE A 53 -1.59 9.22 -9.54
CA ILE A 53 -1.67 8.05 -8.67
C ILE A 53 -0.30 7.71 -8.09
N GLU A 54 0.80 8.13 -8.73
CA GLU A 54 2.15 8.02 -8.19
C GLU A 54 2.28 8.86 -6.91
N ALA A 55 1.76 10.08 -6.94
CA ALA A 55 1.78 10.96 -5.76
C ALA A 55 0.94 10.40 -4.62
N LEU A 56 -0.23 9.85 -4.93
CA LEU A 56 -1.06 9.16 -3.94
C LEU A 56 -0.31 7.98 -3.33
N GLY A 57 0.29 7.15 -4.17
CA GLY A 57 1.06 6.00 -3.72
C GLY A 57 2.22 6.38 -2.82
N ALA A 58 2.94 7.45 -3.16
CA ALA A 58 4.05 7.94 -2.36
C ALA A 58 3.60 8.45 -0.99
N ASP A 59 2.48 9.17 -0.94
CA ASP A 59 1.90 9.64 0.33
C ASP A 59 1.47 8.47 1.20
N MET A 60 0.81 7.48 0.62
CA MET A 60 0.40 6.27 1.34
C MET A 60 1.59 5.51 1.87
N LEU A 61 2.63 5.35 1.06
CA LEU A 61 3.85 4.65 1.49
C LEU A 61 4.47 5.34 2.70
N GLY A 62 4.58 6.66 2.66
CA GLY A 62 5.12 7.45 3.76
C GLY A 62 4.29 7.35 5.03
N ASP A 63 2.97 7.47 4.91
CA ASP A 63 2.04 7.36 6.04
C ASP A 63 2.13 5.99 6.71
N LEU A 64 2.05 4.93 5.91
CA LEU A 64 2.03 3.57 6.42
C LEU A 64 3.38 3.14 6.97
N ASP A 65 4.47 3.59 6.35
CA ASP A 65 5.81 3.34 6.87
C ASP A 65 5.99 3.98 8.25
N SER A 66 5.53 5.20 8.43
CA SER A 66 5.63 5.92 9.71
C SER A 66 4.77 5.28 10.80
N GLU A 67 3.59 4.78 10.45
CA GLU A 67 2.67 4.19 11.42
C GLU A 67 3.03 2.76 11.80
N LEU A 68 3.44 1.95 10.83
CA LEU A 68 3.65 0.53 11.03
C LEU A 68 5.10 0.16 11.31
N LEU A 69 6.04 0.98 10.85
CA LEU A 69 7.48 0.71 10.93
C LEU A 69 7.79 -0.74 10.49
N PRO A 70 7.31 -1.15 9.31
CA PRO A 70 7.41 -2.54 8.89
C PRO A 70 8.83 -2.88 8.43
N ARG A 71 9.12 -4.15 8.34
CA ARG A 71 10.40 -4.61 7.77
C ARG A 71 10.42 -4.41 6.26
N TRP A 72 9.30 -4.60 5.62
CA TRP A 72 9.10 -4.38 4.19
C TRP A 72 7.67 -3.90 3.95
N LEU A 73 7.49 -3.02 3.00
CA LEU A 73 6.20 -2.42 2.69
C LEU A 73 6.07 -2.21 1.19
N GLN A 74 4.93 -2.60 0.64
CA GLN A 74 4.59 -2.34 -0.74
C GLN A 74 3.18 -1.77 -0.83
N VAL A 75 3.04 -0.69 -1.58
CA VAL A 75 1.75 -0.07 -1.89
C VAL A 75 1.54 -0.16 -3.40
N ARG A 76 0.37 -0.64 -3.79
CA ARG A 76 -0.03 -0.71 -5.20
C ARG A 76 -1.29 0.11 -5.40
N VAL A 77 -1.29 0.95 -6.42
CA VAL A 77 -2.45 1.76 -6.78
C VAL A 77 -2.78 1.47 -8.24
N GLY A 78 -3.97 0.97 -8.50
CA GLY A 78 -4.45 0.66 -9.83
C GLY A 78 -5.56 1.59 -10.25
N ALA A 79 -5.48 2.09 -11.48
CA ALA A 79 -6.49 2.93 -12.10
C ALA A 79 -6.97 2.24 -13.37
N GLY A 80 -8.13 1.58 -13.29
CA GLY A 80 -8.61 0.72 -14.37
C GLY A 80 -7.79 -0.55 -14.49
N ALA A 81 -7.90 -1.23 -15.64
CA ALA A 81 -7.24 -2.52 -15.86
C ALA A 81 -5.81 -2.36 -16.38
N GLU A 82 -5.45 -1.18 -16.91
CA GLU A 82 -4.23 -1.01 -17.69
C GLU A 82 -3.13 -0.23 -16.98
N TYR A 83 -3.43 0.50 -15.92
CA TYR A 83 -2.45 1.34 -15.25
C TYR A 83 -2.33 0.99 -13.78
N ARG A 84 -1.11 0.70 -13.36
CA ARG A 84 -0.81 0.35 -11.97
C ARG A 84 0.55 0.91 -11.57
N VAL A 85 0.61 1.43 -10.35
CA VAL A 85 1.85 1.90 -9.75
C VAL A 85 2.15 1.04 -8.53
N THR A 86 3.39 0.61 -8.40
CA THR A 86 3.86 -0.18 -7.26
C THR A 86 5.05 0.52 -6.63
N LEU A 87 4.96 0.80 -5.34
CA LEU A 87 6.02 1.44 -4.58
C LEU A 87 6.43 0.54 -3.43
N GLU A 88 7.72 0.50 -3.13
CA GLU A 88 8.27 -0.35 -2.06
C GLU A 88 9.22 0.42 -1.18
N GLN A 89 9.30 -0.01 0.08
CA GLN A 89 10.28 0.47 1.03
C GLN A 89 10.59 -0.64 2.03
N LYS A 90 11.82 -0.69 2.51
CA LYS A 90 12.22 -1.67 3.52
C LYS A 90 13.19 -1.06 4.51
N GLN A 91 13.31 -1.69 5.68
CA GLN A 91 14.35 -1.34 6.64
C GLN A 91 15.72 -1.61 6.02
N PRO A 92 16.73 -0.75 6.28
CA PRO A 92 18.03 -0.86 5.59
C PRO A 92 18.75 -2.20 5.76
N ASP A 93 18.62 -2.82 6.93
CA ASP A 93 19.31 -4.06 7.26
C ASP A 93 18.45 -5.30 7.08
N TRP A 94 17.20 -5.14 6.66
CA TRP A 94 16.32 -6.29 6.49
C TRP A 94 16.54 -6.93 5.13
N GLU A 95 16.63 -8.27 5.13
CA GLU A 95 16.73 -9.05 3.91
C GLU A 95 16.09 -10.41 4.15
N ASN A 96 15.26 -10.84 3.22
CA ASN A 96 14.67 -12.17 3.23
C ASN A 96 14.47 -12.63 1.79
N ARG A 97 15.51 -13.23 1.21
CA ARG A 97 15.50 -13.64 -0.20
C ARG A 97 14.46 -14.70 -0.50
N VAL A 98 14.26 -15.63 0.42
CA VAL A 98 13.30 -16.73 0.24
C VAL A 98 11.90 -16.18 0.14
N MET A 99 11.53 -15.25 1.04
CA MET A 99 10.23 -14.63 1.03
C MET A 99 10.03 -13.75 -0.22
N MET A 100 11.04 -12.94 -0.56
CA MET A 100 10.92 -12.02 -1.70
C MET A 100 10.74 -12.76 -3.03
N VAL A 101 11.32 -13.93 -3.17
CA VAL A 101 11.13 -14.75 -4.38
C VAL A 101 9.69 -15.27 -4.47
N ARG A 102 9.03 -15.47 -3.33
CA ARG A 102 7.66 -15.99 -3.28
C ARG A 102 6.58 -14.94 -3.42
N ILE A 103 6.92 -13.66 -3.25
CA ILE A 103 5.95 -12.58 -3.40
C ILE A 103 5.65 -12.40 -4.89
N PRO A 104 4.38 -12.51 -5.32
CA PRO A 104 4.04 -12.38 -6.73
C PRO A 104 4.42 -10.99 -7.27
N ILE A 105 4.88 -10.97 -8.51
CA ILE A 105 5.08 -9.73 -9.25
C ILE A 105 3.78 -9.42 -9.97
N ASP A 106 3.29 -8.22 -9.81
CA ASP A 106 2.04 -7.80 -10.46
C ASP A 106 2.27 -7.21 -11.83
#